data_9b488a7cf169f017acc636268f188e38
#
_entry.id   9b488a7cf169f017acc636268f188e38
#
_cell.length_a   1.000
_cell.length_b   1.000
_cell.length_c   1.000
_cell.angle_alpha   90.00
_cell.angle_beta   90.00
_cell.angle_gamma   90.00
#
_symmetry.space_group_name_H-M   'P 1'
#
loop_
_entity.id
_entity.type
_entity.pdbx_description
1 polymer ?
#
loop_
_entity_poly.entity_id
_entity_poly.type
_entity_poly.pdbx_seq_one_letter_code
_entity_poly.pdbx_strand_id
1 'polypeptide(L)'
;MSREDELRLMAKVARLYYMHGVRQQAITDRLQVHQSTVSRLLKRAREANIVRFSVTSPPGIFSDLEDQLVAKYSLKDAIVVDCPVEEELLVRDLGSATAFYLETTLKAGAKIGISSWSRSLFAMVDALHPGDYGKGGEVVQILGGVGNVGLQREAMHLAQRLAALIGATAVLLQAPAVVASPEARRVLCREPMMREAVQHFERLDLALVGIGSMEPSRLLASSGNVFSKEERRELSRMGAVGDICFRFFNAQGQPIKSPLMQRVIGIEPVSLKRAERVAAVAGGRKKLAAIHAALLGNWMDVLITDRRTAETLATAGTPRSEAT
;
A
#
# COMPACT_ATOMS: atom_id res chain seq x y z
N MET A 1 -17.86 -6.96 49.40
CA MET A 1 -18.71 -6.27 48.44
C MET A 1 -19.53 -7.32 47.70
N SER A 2 -20.85 -7.19 47.71
CA SER A 2 -21.68 -8.15 46.97
C SER A 2 -21.45 -7.99 45.44
N ARG A 3 -21.82 -9.03 44.68
CA ARG A 3 -21.75 -8.98 43.21
C ARG A 3 -22.58 -7.79 42.64
N GLU A 4 -23.70 -7.50 43.27
CA GLU A 4 -24.58 -6.37 42.89
C GLU A 4 -23.94 -5.01 43.17
N ASP A 5 -23.26 -4.86 44.32
CA ASP A 5 -22.57 -3.63 44.68
C ASP A 5 -21.41 -3.35 43.71
N GLU A 6 -20.69 -4.40 43.30
CA GLU A 6 -19.63 -4.28 42.33
C GLU A 6 -20.16 -3.85 40.96
N LEU A 7 -21.28 -4.40 40.46
CA LEU A 7 -21.92 -4.01 39.22
C LEU A 7 -22.44 -2.58 39.28
N ARG A 8 -23.02 -2.13 40.39
CA ARG A 8 -23.45 -0.76 40.61
C ARG A 8 -22.28 0.21 40.57
N LEU A 9 -21.19 -0.11 41.26
CA LEU A 9 -19.98 0.73 41.22
C LEU A 9 -19.38 0.80 39.83
N MET A 10 -19.30 -0.33 39.14
CA MET A 10 -18.82 -0.42 37.77
C MET A 10 -19.65 0.44 36.82
N ALA A 11 -20.97 0.34 36.85
CA ALA A 11 -21.87 1.17 36.04
C ALA A 11 -21.74 2.66 36.38
N LYS A 12 -21.60 3.03 37.67
CA LYS A 12 -21.40 4.42 38.10
C LYS A 12 -20.10 5.01 37.60
N VAL A 13 -18.99 4.27 37.72
CA VAL A 13 -17.68 4.67 37.21
C VAL A 13 -17.72 4.83 35.69
N ALA A 14 -18.32 3.87 34.98
CA ALA A 14 -18.47 3.91 33.54
C ALA A 14 -19.29 5.14 33.06
N ARG A 15 -20.41 5.44 33.70
CA ARG A 15 -21.21 6.63 33.38
C ARG A 15 -20.45 7.94 33.61
N LEU A 16 -19.76 8.06 34.74
CA LEU A 16 -18.96 9.26 35.03
C LEU A 16 -17.89 9.47 33.97
N TYR A 17 -17.19 8.43 33.54
CA TYR A 17 -16.11 8.52 32.59
C TYR A 17 -16.62 8.72 31.16
N TYR A 18 -17.49 7.83 30.65
CA TYR A 18 -17.90 7.81 29.24
C TYR A 18 -19.03 8.77 28.89
N MET A 19 -19.98 9.01 29.81
CA MET A 19 -21.11 9.90 29.51
C MET A 19 -20.88 11.32 30.01
N HIS A 20 -20.19 11.48 31.13
CA HIS A 20 -19.99 12.82 31.74
C HIS A 20 -18.56 13.34 31.53
N GLY A 21 -17.65 12.60 30.87
CA GLY A 21 -16.30 13.07 30.56
C GLY A 21 -15.40 13.32 31.80
N VAL A 22 -15.77 12.76 32.95
CA VAL A 22 -15.01 12.98 34.18
C VAL A 22 -13.70 12.21 34.13
N ARG A 23 -12.57 12.89 34.37
CA ARG A 23 -11.25 12.25 34.38
C ARG A 23 -11.13 11.20 35.48
N GLN A 24 -10.38 10.13 35.25
CA GLN A 24 -10.24 9.02 36.22
C GLN A 24 -9.82 9.48 37.61
N GLN A 25 -8.92 10.48 37.71
CA GLN A 25 -8.48 11.05 38.98
C GLN A 25 -9.67 11.69 39.77
N ALA A 26 -10.47 12.48 39.08
CA ALA A 26 -11.65 13.09 39.72
C ALA A 26 -12.72 12.07 40.13
N ILE A 27 -12.81 10.93 39.42
CA ILE A 27 -13.66 9.78 39.82
C ILE A 27 -13.12 9.14 41.07
N THR A 28 -11.79 8.98 41.16
CA THR A 28 -11.07 8.46 42.33
C THR A 28 -11.39 9.28 43.57
N ASP A 29 -11.23 10.59 43.48
CA ASP A 29 -11.48 11.53 44.58
C ASP A 29 -12.97 11.55 45.00
N ARG A 30 -13.88 11.55 44.01
CA ARG A 30 -15.34 11.57 44.23
C ARG A 30 -15.89 10.31 44.85
N LEU A 31 -15.36 9.15 44.50
CA LEU A 31 -15.86 7.85 44.96
C LEU A 31 -15.02 7.24 46.08
N GLN A 32 -13.95 7.92 46.50
CA GLN A 32 -13.01 7.48 47.55
C GLN A 32 -12.48 6.03 47.27
N VAL A 33 -12.09 5.80 46.02
CA VAL A 33 -11.52 4.51 45.57
C VAL A 33 -10.15 4.74 44.96
N HIS A 34 -9.28 3.72 44.93
CA HIS A 34 -7.96 3.85 44.30
C HIS A 34 -8.06 3.97 42.77
N GLN A 35 -7.14 4.72 42.15
CA GLN A 35 -7.08 4.90 40.69
C GLN A 35 -6.99 3.56 39.93
N SER A 36 -6.22 2.61 40.46
CA SER A 36 -6.15 1.25 39.92
C SER A 36 -7.50 0.53 39.89
N THR A 37 -8.36 0.81 40.90
CA THR A 37 -9.73 0.28 40.96
C THR A 37 -10.61 0.91 39.89
N VAL A 38 -10.53 2.23 39.67
CA VAL A 38 -11.26 2.91 38.58
C VAL A 38 -10.88 2.34 37.22
N SER A 39 -9.56 2.22 36.94
CA SER A 39 -9.07 1.65 35.68
C SER A 39 -9.56 0.23 35.45
N ARG A 40 -9.48 -0.64 36.49
CA ARG A 40 -9.95 -2.02 36.42
C ARG A 40 -11.46 -2.12 36.20
N LEU A 41 -12.26 -1.28 36.86
CA LEU A 41 -13.71 -1.23 36.69
C LEU A 41 -14.11 -0.78 35.28
N LEU A 42 -13.42 0.19 34.69
CA LEU A 42 -13.66 0.61 33.31
C LEU A 42 -13.32 -0.50 32.31
N LYS A 43 -12.23 -1.24 32.51
CA LYS A 43 -11.89 -2.40 31.68
C LYS A 43 -12.97 -3.48 31.77
N ARG A 44 -13.36 -3.85 32.98
CA ARG A 44 -14.41 -4.87 33.22
C ARG A 44 -15.80 -4.42 32.72
N ALA A 45 -16.13 -3.12 32.76
CA ALA A 45 -17.37 -2.60 32.21
C ALA A 45 -17.47 -2.82 30.69
N ARG A 46 -16.34 -2.76 29.96
CA ARG A 46 -16.26 -3.12 28.54
C ARG A 46 -16.37 -4.62 28.31
N GLU A 47 -15.63 -5.40 29.06
CA GLU A 47 -15.65 -6.87 28.99
C GLU A 47 -17.04 -7.46 29.31
N ALA A 48 -17.74 -6.85 30.26
CA ALA A 48 -19.10 -7.24 30.66
C ALA A 48 -20.21 -6.62 29.78
N ASN A 49 -19.89 -5.93 28.68
CA ASN A 49 -20.84 -5.24 27.80
C ASN A 49 -21.75 -4.22 28.50
N ILE A 50 -21.39 -3.73 29.69
CA ILE A 50 -22.07 -2.61 30.38
C ILE A 50 -21.85 -1.31 29.59
N VAL A 51 -20.69 -1.19 28.93
CA VAL A 51 -20.37 -0.12 28.00
C VAL A 51 -20.27 -0.71 26.60
N ARG A 52 -21.00 -0.11 25.67
CA ARG A 52 -20.95 -0.46 24.25
C ARG A 52 -20.57 0.80 23.48
N PHE A 53 -19.61 0.64 22.59
CA PHE A 53 -19.22 1.68 21.63
C PHE A 53 -19.84 1.37 20.28
N SER A 54 -20.33 2.37 19.61
CA SER A 54 -20.71 2.31 18.21
C SER A 54 -19.99 3.42 17.48
N VAL A 55 -19.24 3.05 16.43
CA VAL A 55 -18.64 4.00 15.50
C VAL A 55 -19.45 3.89 14.21
N THR A 56 -20.11 4.97 13.82
CA THR A 56 -20.84 5.03 12.57
C THR A 56 -19.95 5.71 11.54
N SER A 57 -19.59 5.00 10.49
CA SER A 57 -18.83 5.57 9.38
C SER A 57 -19.69 6.61 8.63
N PRO A 58 -19.16 7.80 8.34
CA PRO A 58 -19.84 8.76 7.48
C PRO A 58 -20.12 8.18 6.08
N PRO A 59 -21.14 8.66 5.35
CA PRO A 59 -21.38 8.25 3.98
C PRO A 59 -20.13 8.44 3.11
N GLY A 60 -19.79 7.40 2.31
CA GLY A 60 -18.61 7.41 1.45
C GLY A 60 -17.31 6.98 2.14
N ILE A 61 -17.33 6.67 3.44
CA ILE A 61 -16.20 6.08 4.18
C ILE A 61 -16.55 4.62 4.48
N PHE A 62 -15.65 3.70 4.18
CA PHE A 62 -15.87 2.25 4.20
C PHE A 62 -15.05 1.55 5.29
N SER A 63 -14.98 2.14 6.50
CA SER A 63 -14.13 1.67 7.60
C SER A 63 -14.35 0.19 7.94
N ASP A 64 -15.59 -0.30 7.94
CA ASP A 64 -15.87 -1.72 8.21
C ASP A 64 -15.27 -2.64 7.14
N LEU A 65 -15.23 -2.18 5.88
CA LEU A 65 -14.65 -2.94 4.77
C LEU A 65 -13.12 -2.86 4.78
N GLU A 66 -12.57 -1.71 5.14
CA GLU A 66 -11.14 -1.50 5.36
C GLU A 66 -10.63 -2.41 6.48
N ASP A 67 -11.32 -2.44 7.62
CA ASP A 67 -11.00 -3.33 8.76
C ASP A 67 -11.07 -4.81 8.39
N GLN A 68 -12.06 -5.22 7.57
CA GLN A 68 -12.15 -6.59 7.07
C GLN A 68 -10.94 -6.97 6.20
N LEU A 69 -10.51 -6.08 5.30
CA LEU A 69 -9.33 -6.32 4.46
C LEU A 69 -8.05 -6.40 5.30
N VAL A 70 -7.88 -5.46 6.25
CA VAL A 70 -6.75 -5.44 7.18
C VAL A 70 -6.67 -6.73 7.96
N ALA A 71 -7.78 -7.17 8.58
CA ALA A 71 -7.82 -8.40 9.36
C ALA A 71 -7.57 -9.66 8.51
N LYS A 72 -8.18 -9.71 7.32
CA LYS A 72 -8.12 -10.88 6.44
C LYS A 72 -6.75 -11.11 5.81
N TYR A 73 -6.09 -10.05 5.38
CA TYR A 73 -4.83 -10.12 4.64
C TYR A 73 -3.62 -9.65 5.46
N SER A 74 -3.82 -9.39 6.77
CA SER A 74 -2.76 -8.93 7.69
C SER A 74 -2.07 -7.64 7.19
N LEU A 75 -2.87 -6.73 6.61
CA LEU A 75 -2.36 -5.43 6.19
C LEU A 75 -2.13 -4.51 7.40
N LYS A 76 -1.29 -3.50 7.21
CA LYS A 76 -1.14 -2.40 8.18
C LYS A 76 -2.28 -1.38 8.05
N ASP A 77 -2.80 -1.23 6.82
CA ASP A 77 -3.88 -0.29 6.51
C ASP A 77 -4.57 -0.65 5.19
N ALA A 78 -5.80 -0.22 5.02
CA ALA A 78 -6.53 -0.30 3.76
C ALA A 78 -7.34 0.99 3.56
N ILE A 79 -7.38 1.51 2.33
CA ILE A 79 -8.18 2.67 1.95
C ILE A 79 -9.10 2.28 0.82
N VAL A 80 -10.39 2.39 1.07
CA VAL A 80 -11.45 2.03 0.12
C VAL A 80 -12.18 3.27 -0.37
N VAL A 81 -12.19 3.48 -1.68
CA VAL A 81 -12.77 4.64 -2.33
C VAL A 81 -13.96 4.22 -3.18
N ASP A 82 -15.07 4.98 -3.11
CA ASP A 82 -16.19 4.79 -4.02
C ASP A 82 -15.87 5.45 -5.37
N CYS A 83 -15.53 4.60 -6.33
CA CYS A 83 -15.13 5.05 -7.65
C CYS A 83 -16.17 4.65 -8.70
N PRO A 84 -16.40 5.50 -9.73
CA PRO A 84 -17.11 5.11 -10.92
C PRO A 84 -16.47 3.91 -11.65
N VAL A 85 -17.23 3.25 -12.52
CA VAL A 85 -16.75 2.06 -13.28
C VAL A 85 -15.77 2.47 -14.39
N GLU A 86 -15.90 3.69 -14.88
CA GLU A 86 -15.07 4.25 -15.94
C GLU A 86 -13.61 4.27 -15.50
N GLU A 87 -12.75 3.63 -16.28
CA GLU A 87 -11.34 3.42 -15.95
C GLU A 87 -10.58 4.73 -15.65
N GLU A 88 -10.92 5.81 -16.35
CA GLU A 88 -10.26 7.11 -16.18
C GLU A 88 -10.63 7.76 -14.84
N LEU A 89 -11.91 7.70 -14.47
CA LEU A 89 -12.40 8.22 -13.20
C LEU A 89 -11.89 7.36 -12.03
N LEU A 90 -11.90 6.04 -12.17
CA LEU A 90 -11.32 5.12 -11.21
C LEU A 90 -9.84 5.46 -10.94
N VAL A 91 -9.04 5.65 -11.98
CA VAL A 91 -7.62 5.99 -11.86
C VAL A 91 -7.42 7.34 -11.15
N ARG A 92 -8.23 8.34 -11.50
CA ARG A 92 -8.20 9.67 -10.86
C ARG A 92 -8.52 9.58 -9.37
N ASP A 93 -9.60 8.90 -9.01
CA ASP A 93 -10.08 8.86 -7.64
C ASP A 93 -9.15 8.03 -6.74
N LEU A 94 -8.60 6.92 -7.24
CA LEU A 94 -7.53 6.18 -6.56
C LEU A 94 -6.26 7.01 -6.42
N GLY A 95 -5.92 7.81 -7.43
CA GLY A 95 -4.80 8.75 -7.36
C GLY A 95 -5.00 9.79 -6.27
N SER A 96 -6.17 10.42 -6.19
CA SER A 96 -6.50 11.41 -5.16
C SER A 96 -6.45 10.83 -3.75
N ALA A 97 -6.98 9.62 -3.55
CA ALA A 97 -6.89 8.92 -2.26
C ALA A 97 -5.43 8.60 -1.88
N THR A 98 -4.62 8.21 -2.86
CA THR A 98 -3.20 7.93 -2.63
C THR A 98 -2.42 9.21 -2.31
N ALA A 99 -2.76 10.34 -2.93
CA ALA A 99 -2.19 11.65 -2.62
C ALA A 99 -2.49 12.05 -1.17
N PHE A 100 -3.76 11.95 -0.76
CA PHE A 100 -4.17 12.23 0.62
C PHE A 100 -3.46 11.31 1.63
N TYR A 101 -3.35 10.00 1.33
CA TYR A 101 -2.59 9.08 2.16
C TYR A 101 -1.13 9.54 2.32
N LEU A 102 -0.48 9.93 1.23
CA LEU A 102 0.91 10.39 1.27
C LEU A 102 1.04 11.67 2.11
N GLU A 103 0.20 12.68 1.85
CA GLU A 103 0.19 13.96 2.57
C GLU A 103 0.01 13.80 4.09
N THR A 104 -0.79 12.81 4.50
CA THR A 104 -1.13 12.60 5.92
C THR A 104 -0.18 11.66 6.66
N THR A 105 0.56 10.80 5.94
CA THR A 105 1.38 9.76 6.58
C THR A 105 2.88 9.91 6.36
N LEU A 106 3.29 10.76 5.41
CA LEU A 106 4.70 10.96 5.10
C LEU A 106 5.40 11.74 6.22
N LYS A 107 6.60 11.31 6.55
CA LYS A 107 7.46 11.98 7.53
C LYS A 107 8.59 12.72 6.81
N ALA A 108 9.00 13.86 7.35
CA ALA A 108 10.18 14.58 6.89
C ALA A 108 11.42 13.66 6.94
N GLY A 109 12.28 13.77 5.93
CA GLY A 109 13.48 12.95 5.80
C GLY A 109 13.24 11.55 5.23
N ALA A 110 11.98 11.17 4.95
CA ALA A 110 11.65 9.81 4.47
C ALA A 110 12.23 9.52 3.08
N LYS A 111 12.66 8.29 2.89
CA LYS A 111 13.09 7.75 1.59
C LYS A 111 11.94 6.97 0.94
N ILE A 112 11.44 7.49 -0.18
CA ILE A 112 10.26 6.98 -0.87
C ILE A 112 10.69 6.33 -2.17
N GLY A 113 10.40 5.04 -2.34
CA GLY A 113 10.47 4.37 -3.64
C GLY A 113 9.19 4.60 -4.44
N ILE A 114 9.29 4.94 -5.73
CA ILE A 114 8.13 5.07 -6.61
C ILE A 114 8.29 4.23 -7.87
N SER A 115 7.25 3.43 -8.18
CA SER A 115 7.15 2.70 -9.44
C SER A 115 6.69 3.62 -10.56
N SER A 116 7.44 3.69 -11.64
CA SER A 116 7.27 4.70 -12.69
C SER A 116 6.13 4.40 -13.69
N TRP A 117 5.46 3.23 -13.62
CA TRP A 117 4.56 2.76 -14.68
C TRP A 117 3.13 2.47 -14.21
N SER A 118 2.65 3.23 -13.24
CA SER A 118 1.27 3.14 -12.73
C SER A 118 0.48 4.41 -13.05
N ARG A 119 -0.60 4.29 -13.83
CA ARG A 119 -1.51 5.43 -14.11
C ARG A 119 -2.05 6.05 -12.83
N SER A 120 -2.34 5.24 -11.82
CA SER A 120 -2.83 5.75 -10.53
C SER A 120 -1.75 6.53 -9.78
N LEU A 121 -0.45 6.19 -9.94
CA LEU A 121 0.64 6.99 -9.35
C LEU A 121 0.88 8.29 -10.12
N PHE A 122 0.67 8.33 -11.43
CA PHE A 122 0.63 9.59 -12.18
C PHE A 122 -0.52 10.48 -11.68
N ALA A 123 -1.73 9.92 -11.56
CA ALA A 123 -2.88 10.64 -11.04
C ALA A 123 -2.69 11.10 -9.58
N MET A 124 -1.97 10.32 -8.76
CA MET A 124 -1.58 10.72 -7.41
C MET A 124 -0.71 11.98 -7.45
N VAL A 125 0.35 12.00 -8.26
CA VAL A 125 1.24 13.16 -8.38
C VAL A 125 0.49 14.38 -8.94
N ASP A 126 -0.49 14.17 -9.81
CA ASP A 126 -1.35 15.25 -10.32
C ASP A 126 -2.29 15.82 -9.24
N ALA A 127 -2.70 15.01 -8.27
CA ALA A 127 -3.60 15.40 -7.19
C ALA A 127 -2.88 15.92 -5.93
N LEU A 128 -1.56 15.74 -5.81
CA LEU A 128 -0.78 16.19 -4.67
C LEU A 128 -0.71 17.72 -4.57
N HIS A 129 -0.89 18.22 -3.36
CA HIS A 129 -0.66 19.64 -3.06
C HIS A 129 0.82 19.88 -2.73
N PRO A 130 1.41 20.97 -3.23
CA PRO A 130 2.77 21.34 -2.85
C PRO A 130 2.91 21.56 -1.34
N GLY A 131 3.98 21.01 -0.74
CA GLY A 131 4.26 21.16 0.69
C GLY A 131 5.65 20.62 1.07
N ASP A 132 6.10 20.94 2.26
CA ASP A 132 7.42 20.55 2.79
C ASP A 132 7.39 19.23 3.59
N TYR A 133 6.32 18.43 3.46
CA TYR A 133 6.15 17.21 4.27
C TYR A 133 7.15 16.10 3.96
N GLY A 134 7.83 16.16 2.81
CA GLY A 134 8.96 15.27 2.48
C GLY A 134 10.34 15.91 2.61
N LYS A 135 10.43 17.10 3.21
CA LYS A 135 11.67 17.89 3.29
C LYS A 135 12.84 17.11 3.88
N GLY A 136 13.97 17.16 3.16
CA GLY A 136 15.19 16.43 3.53
C GLY A 136 15.15 14.93 3.22
N GLY A 137 14.07 14.44 2.60
CA GLY A 137 13.92 13.07 2.13
C GLY A 137 14.35 12.86 0.68
N GLU A 138 14.15 11.64 0.20
CA GLU A 138 14.51 11.23 -1.16
C GLU A 138 13.32 10.54 -1.83
N VAL A 139 13.12 10.80 -3.12
CA VAL A 139 12.22 10.05 -3.99
C VAL A 139 13.05 9.21 -4.95
N VAL A 140 13.02 7.91 -4.77
CA VAL A 140 13.83 6.95 -5.50
C VAL A 140 12.99 6.28 -6.58
N GLN A 141 13.40 6.39 -7.82
CA GLN A 141 12.79 5.63 -8.91
C GLN A 141 13.19 4.15 -8.80
N ILE A 142 12.25 3.27 -8.46
CA ILE A 142 12.52 1.85 -8.19
C ILE A 142 12.35 0.91 -9.37
N LEU A 143 12.04 1.43 -10.55
CA LEU A 143 11.94 0.68 -11.80
C LEU A 143 12.46 1.53 -12.95
N GLY A 144 13.30 0.95 -13.80
CA GLY A 144 13.87 1.64 -14.95
C GLY A 144 12.83 2.14 -15.98
N GLY A 145 13.28 2.93 -16.94
CA GLY A 145 12.44 3.46 -18.00
C GLY A 145 11.97 2.38 -18.99
N VAL A 146 10.87 2.64 -19.70
CA VAL A 146 10.29 1.69 -20.67
C VAL A 146 10.13 2.37 -22.03
N GLY A 147 10.34 1.59 -23.09
CA GLY A 147 9.97 1.97 -24.45
C GLY A 147 10.77 3.10 -25.04
N ASN A 148 10.09 4.03 -25.71
CA ASN A 148 10.74 5.13 -26.43
C ASN A 148 11.19 6.26 -25.49
N VAL A 149 12.03 7.16 -26.02
CA VAL A 149 12.63 8.30 -25.29
C VAL A 149 11.58 9.21 -24.63
N GLY A 150 10.43 9.39 -25.25
CA GLY A 150 9.33 10.21 -24.69
C GLY A 150 8.79 9.64 -23.39
N LEU A 151 8.50 8.34 -23.37
CA LEU A 151 7.96 7.65 -22.19
C LEU A 151 9.00 7.47 -21.08
N GLN A 152 10.27 7.27 -21.43
CA GLN A 152 11.34 7.28 -20.43
C GLN A 152 11.39 8.63 -19.71
N ARG A 153 11.19 9.71 -20.46
CA ARG A 153 11.13 11.07 -19.90
C ARG A 153 9.96 11.23 -18.94
N GLU A 154 8.77 10.72 -19.27
CA GLU A 154 7.60 10.76 -18.38
C GLU A 154 7.86 10.03 -17.06
N ALA A 155 8.50 8.86 -17.09
CA ALA A 155 8.84 8.10 -15.88
C ALA A 155 9.82 8.85 -14.96
N MET A 156 10.83 9.49 -15.55
CA MET A 156 11.77 10.33 -14.81
C MET A 156 11.07 11.56 -14.24
N HIS A 157 10.18 12.19 -15.02
CA HIS A 157 9.40 13.34 -14.60
C HIS A 157 8.47 13.01 -13.41
N LEU A 158 7.92 11.80 -13.35
CA LEU A 158 7.08 11.40 -12.22
C LEU A 158 7.82 11.49 -10.89
N ALA A 159 9.01 10.87 -10.81
CA ALA A 159 9.83 10.91 -9.59
C ALA A 159 10.32 12.34 -9.26
N GLN A 160 10.78 13.08 -10.27
CA GLN A 160 11.23 14.46 -10.10
C GLN A 160 10.09 15.38 -9.64
N ARG A 161 8.90 15.24 -10.24
CA ARG A 161 7.74 16.04 -9.90
C ARG A 161 7.24 15.72 -8.49
N LEU A 162 7.19 14.43 -8.12
CA LEU A 162 6.87 14.04 -6.76
C LEU A 162 7.85 14.68 -5.78
N ALA A 163 9.16 14.53 -6.02
CA ALA A 163 10.18 15.13 -5.17
C ALA A 163 10.02 16.63 -5.02
N ALA A 164 9.80 17.34 -6.12
CA ALA A 164 9.59 18.80 -6.11
C ALA A 164 8.34 19.20 -5.30
N LEU A 165 7.23 18.45 -5.43
CA LEU A 165 5.98 18.74 -4.73
C LEU A 165 6.09 18.55 -3.21
N ILE A 166 6.92 17.62 -2.74
CA ILE A 166 7.04 17.30 -1.31
C ILE A 166 8.30 17.90 -0.66
N GLY A 167 9.11 18.66 -1.40
CA GLY A 167 10.36 19.25 -0.88
C GLY A 167 11.51 18.24 -0.70
N ALA A 168 11.51 17.12 -1.44
CA ALA A 168 12.52 16.08 -1.39
C ALA A 168 13.49 16.12 -2.58
N THR A 169 14.53 15.28 -2.58
CA THR A 169 15.48 15.09 -3.68
C THR A 169 15.12 13.87 -4.51
N ALA A 170 15.20 13.95 -5.83
CA ALA A 170 14.94 12.81 -6.71
C ALA A 170 16.21 11.99 -6.98
N VAL A 171 16.13 10.68 -6.79
CA VAL A 171 17.16 9.69 -7.17
C VAL A 171 16.63 8.89 -8.36
N LEU A 172 17.23 9.08 -9.53
CA LEU A 172 16.74 8.53 -10.79
C LEU A 172 17.51 7.28 -11.20
N LEU A 173 16.79 6.28 -11.70
CA LEU A 173 17.36 5.06 -12.25
C LEU A 173 17.55 5.21 -13.76
N GLN A 174 18.75 5.63 -14.18
CA GLN A 174 19.06 5.94 -15.58
C GLN A 174 19.34 4.68 -16.41
N ALA A 175 18.37 3.79 -16.47
CA ALA A 175 18.45 2.54 -17.22
C ALA A 175 17.08 2.13 -17.76
N PRO A 176 17.03 1.34 -18.85
CA PRO A 176 15.77 0.71 -19.26
C PRO A 176 15.29 -0.30 -18.20
N ALA A 177 13.97 -0.45 -18.05
CA ALA A 177 13.38 -1.39 -17.11
C ALA A 177 13.68 -2.86 -17.49
N VAL A 178 13.82 -3.16 -18.77
CA VAL A 178 14.20 -4.49 -19.25
C VAL A 178 15.26 -4.35 -20.33
N VAL A 179 16.34 -5.09 -20.17
CA VAL A 179 17.45 -5.14 -21.12
C VAL A 179 17.39 -6.41 -21.97
N ALA A 180 18.21 -6.45 -23.01
CA ALA A 180 18.23 -7.56 -23.99
C ALA A 180 18.65 -8.91 -23.36
N SER A 181 19.56 -8.89 -22.38
CA SER A 181 20.06 -10.12 -21.77
C SER A 181 20.42 -9.92 -20.28
N PRO A 182 20.52 -11.02 -19.50
CA PRO A 182 21.04 -10.99 -18.14
C PRO A 182 22.46 -10.40 -18.04
N GLU A 183 23.27 -10.62 -19.06
CA GLU A 183 24.65 -10.08 -19.16
C GLU A 183 24.61 -8.55 -19.24
N ALA A 184 23.76 -8.01 -20.11
CA ALA A 184 23.58 -6.56 -20.25
C ALA A 184 23.14 -5.93 -18.91
N ARG A 185 22.20 -6.57 -18.18
CA ARG A 185 21.82 -6.14 -16.83
C ARG A 185 23.01 -6.14 -15.88
N ARG A 186 23.81 -7.21 -15.86
CA ARG A 186 24.97 -7.31 -14.97
C ARG A 186 26.00 -6.22 -15.24
N VAL A 187 26.26 -5.91 -16.51
CA VAL A 187 27.18 -4.83 -16.90
C VAL A 187 26.65 -3.50 -16.44
N LEU A 188 25.41 -3.14 -16.79
CA LEU A 188 24.81 -1.86 -16.41
C LEU A 188 24.73 -1.67 -14.88
N CYS A 189 24.35 -2.69 -14.13
CA CYS A 189 24.27 -2.60 -12.67
C CYS A 189 25.64 -2.52 -11.96
N ARG A 190 26.75 -2.72 -12.68
CA ARG A 190 28.12 -2.52 -12.17
C ARG A 190 28.61 -1.08 -12.32
N GLU A 191 27.98 -0.30 -13.17
CA GLU A 191 28.31 1.12 -13.33
C GLU A 191 28.12 1.86 -11.99
N PRO A 192 29.05 2.77 -11.61
CA PRO A 192 28.99 3.48 -10.32
C PRO A 192 27.67 4.15 -10.04
N MET A 193 27.13 4.91 -11.02
CA MET A 193 25.83 5.59 -10.90
C MET A 193 24.67 4.62 -10.66
N MET A 194 24.70 3.47 -11.34
CA MET A 194 23.66 2.45 -11.18
C MET A 194 23.75 1.76 -9.83
N ARG A 195 24.96 1.48 -9.35
CA ARG A 195 25.16 0.92 -8.00
C ARG A 195 24.64 1.85 -6.92
N GLU A 196 24.96 3.13 -7.01
CA GLU A 196 24.47 4.15 -6.10
C GLU A 196 22.94 4.17 -6.07
N ALA A 197 22.29 4.28 -7.24
CA ALA A 197 20.83 4.29 -7.32
C ALA A 197 20.20 3.00 -6.75
N VAL A 198 20.77 1.83 -7.02
CA VAL A 198 20.25 0.53 -6.51
C VAL A 198 20.49 0.37 -5.01
N GLN A 199 21.54 0.96 -4.43
CA GLN A 199 21.76 0.93 -2.97
C GLN A 199 20.62 1.62 -2.20
N HIS A 200 19.95 2.62 -2.79
CA HIS A 200 18.79 3.25 -2.17
C HIS A 200 17.58 2.30 -2.02
N PHE A 201 17.50 1.19 -2.77
CA PHE A 201 16.43 0.21 -2.64
C PHE A 201 16.45 -0.58 -1.32
N GLU A 202 17.59 -0.64 -0.64
CA GLU A 202 17.76 -1.43 0.58
C GLU A 202 17.16 -0.77 1.84
N ARG A 203 16.82 0.51 1.78
CA ARG A 203 16.35 1.29 2.94
C ARG A 203 15.25 2.27 2.51
N LEU A 204 14.09 1.74 2.12
CA LEU A 204 12.92 2.55 1.83
C LEU A 204 12.01 2.60 3.07
N ASP A 205 11.60 3.81 3.46
CA ASP A 205 10.58 4.00 4.49
C ASP A 205 9.17 3.76 3.90
N LEU A 206 9.01 4.07 2.61
CA LEU A 206 7.78 3.84 1.88
C LEU A 206 8.09 3.44 0.43
N ALA A 207 7.45 2.38 -0.07
CA ALA A 207 7.42 2.06 -1.48
C ALA A 207 6.00 2.26 -2.03
N LEU A 208 5.85 3.17 -3.00
CA LEU A 208 4.60 3.42 -3.72
C LEU A 208 4.60 2.61 -5.00
N VAL A 209 3.69 1.65 -5.11
CA VAL A 209 3.66 0.72 -6.24
C VAL A 209 2.27 0.59 -6.84
N GLY A 210 2.22 0.33 -8.14
CA GLY A 210 1.01 -0.15 -8.81
C GLY A 210 1.04 -1.67 -8.94
N ILE A 211 -0.13 -2.28 -9.12
CA ILE A 211 -0.25 -3.70 -9.46
C ILE A 211 -0.64 -3.79 -10.94
N GLY A 212 0.18 -4.50 -11.72
CA GLY A 212 -0.08 -4.84 -13.10
C GLY A 212 -0.88 -6.14 -13.23
N SER A 213 -1.69 -6.25 -14.29
CA SER A 213 -2.29 -7.51 -14.73
C SER A 213 -1.55 -8.03 -15.95
N MET A 214 -1.81 -9.29 -16.35
CA MET A 214 -1.21 -9.88 -17.57
C MET A 214 -1.64 -9.15 -18.85
N GLU A 215 -2.76 -8.44 -18.83
CA GLU A 215 -3.14 -7.50 -19.89
C GLU A 215 -2.40 -6.17 -19.68
N PRO A 216 -1.55 -5.74 -20.62
CA PRO A 216 -0.84 -4.47 -20.47
C PRO A 216 -1.83 -3.30 -20.41
N SER A 217 -1.56 -2.36 -19.53
CA SER A 217 -2.28 -1.09 -19.53
C SER A 217 -2.09 -0.37 -20.88
N ARG A 218 -3.00 0.54 -21.23
CA ARG A 218 -2.86 1.36 -22.46
C ARG A 218 -1.51 2.09 -22.50
N LEU A 219 -1.03 2.58 -21.37
CA LEU A 219 0.27 3.22 -21.23
C LEU A 219 1.41 2.27 -21.61
N LEU A 220 1.43 1.05 -21.11
CA LEU A 220 2.43 0.03 -21.45
C LEU A 220 2.26 -0.51 -22.89
N ALA A 221 1.04 -0.60 -23.39
CA ALA A 221 0.78 -1.04 -24.76
C ALA A 221 1.30 -0.02 -25.80
N SER A 222 1.18 1.28 -25.51
CA SER A 222 1.70 2.37 -26.37
C SER A 222 3.22 2.56 -26.26
N SER A 223 3.86 2.01 -25.24
CA SER A 223 5.29 2.21 -24.96
C SER A 223 6.25 1.39 -25.82
N GLY A 224 5.75 0.49 -26.69
CA GLY A 224 6.59 -0.40 -27.47
C GLY A 224 7.11 -1.61 -26.70
N ASN A 225 6.40 -1.98 -25.65
CA ASN A 225 6.51 -3.20 -24.85
C ASN A 225 7.90 -3.65 -24.41
N VAL A 226 8.03 -3.72 -23.15
CA VAL A 226 9.17 -4.26 -22.42
C VAL A 226 9.31 -5.78 -22.60
N PHE A 227 8.18 -6.48 -22.69
CA PHE A 227 8.11 -7.90 -22.98
C PHE A 227 7.31 -8.13 -24.26
N SER A 228 7.82 -9.00 -25.14
CA SER A 228 7.12 -9.38 -26.37
C SER A 228 5.79 -10.09 -26.06
N LYS A 229 4.94 -10.24 -27.08
CA LYS A 229 3.71 -11.03 -26.94
C LYS A 229 4.00 -12.48 -26.57
N GLU A 230 5.07 -13.04 -27.12
CA GLU A 230 5.55 -14.40 -26.88
C GLU A 230 6.04 -14.56 -25.45
N GLU A 231 6.88 -13.64 -24.97
CA GLU A 231 7.38 -13.63 -23.58
C GLU A 231 6.22 -13.53 -22.57
N ARG A 232 5.22 -12.70 -22.84
CA ARG A 232 4.02 -12.61 -21.98
C ARG A 232 3.17 -13.87 -21.99
N ARG A 233 3.04 -14.55 -23.16
CA ARG A 233 2.38 -15.85 -23.23
C ARG A 233 3.14 -16.92 -22.44
N GLU A 234 4.47 -16.87 -22.46
CA GLU A 234 5.30 -17.75 -21.64
C GLU A 234 5.06 -17.51 -20.15
N LEU A 235 5.10 -16.25 -19.68
CA LEU A 235 4.79 -15.91 -18.30
C LEU A 235 3.38 -16.39 -17.90
N SER A 236 2.39 -16.23 -18.78
CA SER A 236 1.02 -16.74 -18.52
C SER A 236 0.99 -18.26 -18.41
N ARG A 237 1.73 -19.00 -19.25
CA ARG A 237 1.85 -20.48 -19.15
C ARG A 237 2.54 -20.91 -17.85
N MET A 238 3.45 -20.09 -17.32
CA MET A 238 4.08 -20.30 -16.02
C MET A 238 3.16 -19.92 -14.83
N GLY A 239 1.91 -19.52 -15.10
CA GLY A 239 0.91 -19.20 -14.10
C GLY A 239 0.96 -17.76 -13.58
N ALA A 240 1.66 -16.85 -14.25
CA ALA A 240 1.63 -15.44 -13.88
C ALA A 240 0.23 -14.86 -14.01
N VAL A 241 -0.22 -14.12 -12.96
CA VAL A 241 -1.52 -13.43 -12.92
C VAL A 241 -1.37 -11.92 -12.79
N GLY A 242 -0.21 -11.45 -12.35
CA GLY A 242 0.07 -10.03 -12.19
C GLY A 242 1.54 -9.78 -11.88
N ASP A 243 1.87 -8.50 -11.72
CA ASP A 243 3.21 -8.06 -11.39
C ASP A 243 3.21 -6.81 -10.49
N ILE A 244 4.31 -6.61 -9.80
CA ILE A 244 4.71 -5.35 -9.17
C ILE A 244 6.13 -5.05 -9.63
N CYS A 245 6.37 -3.89 -10.25
CA CYS A 245 7.69 -3.51 -10.81
C CYS A 245 8.27 -4.57 -11.77
N PHE A 246 7.43 -5.17 -12.63
CA PHE A 246 7.77 -6.30 -13.52
C PHE A 246 8.28 -7.55 -12.81
N ARG A 247 8.03 -7.67 -11.52
CA ARG A 247 8.22 -8.91 -10.76
C ARG A 247 6.89 -9.66 -10.76
N PHE A 248 6.78 -10.64 -11.65
CA PHE A 248 5.57 -11.43 -11.85
C PHE A 248 5.37 -12.46 -10.75
N PHE A 249 4.11 -12.73 -10.44
CA PHE A 249 3.71 -13.72 -9.43
C PHE A 249 2.50 -14.54 -9.92
N ASN A 250 2.39 -15.75 -9.36
CA ASN A 250 1.27 -16.67 -9.64
C ASN A 250 0.04 -16.33 -8.77
N ALA A 251 -1.04 -17.11 -8.92
CA ALA A 251 -2.29 -16.90 -8.18
C ALA A 251 -2.16 -17.01 -6.65
N GLN A 252 -1.11 -17.65 -6.15
CA GLN A 252 -0.77 -17.72 -4.72
C GLN A 252 0.17 -16.60 -4.28
N GLY A 253 0.47 -15.65 -5.17
CA GLY A 253 1.39 -14.54 -4.90
C GLY A 253 2.87 -14.94 -4.85
N GLN A 254 3.22 -16.15 -5.29
CA GLN A 254 4.61 -16.61 -5.32
C GLN A 254 5.32 -16.05 -6.56
N PRO A 255 6.57 -15.54 -6.42
CA PRO A 255 7.31 -15.01 -7.55
C PRO A 255 7.54 -16.04 -8.65
N ILE A 256 7.31 -15.68 -9.90
CA ILE A 256 7.63 -16.51 -11.08
C ILE A 256 9.14 -16.53 -11.28
N LYS A 257 9.71 -17.72 -11.30
CA LYS A 257 11.12 -17.95 -11.61
C LYS A 257 11.28 -18.13 -13.13
N SER A 258 11.68 -17.08 -13.83
CA SER A 258 11.93 -17.08 -15.28
C SER A 258 13.22 -16.36 -15.60
N PRO A 259 13.98 -16.79 -16.65
CA PRO A 259 15.12 -16.06 -17.17
C PRO A 259 14.78 -14.60 -17.55
N LEU A 260 13.51 -14.33 -17.92
CA LEU A 260 13.04 -12.98 -18.22
C LEU A 260 13.18 -12.04 -17.03
N MET A 261 13.01 -12.55 -15.80
CA MET A 261 13.16 -11.76 -14.58
C MET A 261 14.60 -11.29 -14.34
N GLN A 262 15.58 -11.99 -14.88
CA GLN A 262 16.99 -11.62 -14.80
C GLN A 262 17.37 -10.45 -15.73
N ARG A 263 16.46 -10.03 -16.62
CA ARG A 263 16.63 -8.88 -17.52
C ARG A 263 16.02 -7.58 -16.95
N VAL A 264 15.29 -7.66 -15.85
CA VAL A 264 14.60 -6.51 -15.25
C VAL A 264 15.56 -5.67 -14.41
N ILE A 265 15.65 -4.37 -14.70
CA ILE A 265 16.38 -3.39 -13.89
C ILE A 265 15.34 -2.62 -13.05
N GLY A 266 15.29 -2.96 -11.78
CA GLY A 266 14.35 -2.42 -10.80
C GLY A 266 14.48 -3.16 -9.49
N ILE A 267 13.68 -2.75 -8.51
CA ILE A 267 13.70 -3.33 -7.18
C ILE A 267 13.44 -4.84 -7.21
N GLU A 268 14.19 -5.58 -6.40
CA GLU A 268 13.97 -7.01 -6.22
C GLU A 268 12.85 -7.25 -5.19
N PRO A 269 12.10 -8.38 -5.28
CA PRO A 269 11.04 -8.67 -4.32
C PRO A 269 11.49 -8.68 -2.87
N VAL A 270 12.72 -9.11 -2.60
CA VAL A 270 13.30 -9.14 -1.26
C VAL A 270 13.50 -7.71 -0.72
N SER A 271 14.06 -6.82 -1.54
CA SER A 271 14.29 -5.42 -1.15
C SER A 271 12.95 -4.67 -1.02
N LEU A 272 11.97 -4.93 -1.91
CA LEU A 272 10.64 -4.36 -1.79
C LEU A 272 9.97 -4.73 -0.44
N LYS A 273 10.04 -6.00 -0.07
CA LYS A 273 9.46 -6.52 1.20
C LYS A 273 10.23 -6.04 2.46
N ARG A 274 11.43 -5.48 2.32
CA ARG A 274 12.19 -4.86 3.42
C ARG A 274 11.83 -3.40 3.65
N ALA A 275 11.12 -2.76 2.74
CA ALA A 275 10.62 -1.40 2.97
C ALA A 275 9.75 -1.39 4.24
N GLU A 276 9.82 -0.32 5.03
CA GLU A 276 8.99 -0.22 6.24
C GLU A 276 7.51 -0.30 5.93
N ARG A 277 7.11 0.25 4.78
CA ARG A 277 5.75 0.13 4.22
C ARG A 277 5.78 0.03 2.70
N VAL A 278 5.00 -0.89 2.18
CA VAL A 278 4.68 -0.98 0.75
C VAL A 278 3.22 -0.60 0.58
N ALA A 279 2.95 0.54 -0.02
CA ALA A 279 1.60 0.98 -0.36
C ALA A 279 1.33 0.72 -1.85
N ALA A 280 0.39 -0.18 -2.10
CA ALA A 280 -0.03 -0.54 -3.44
C ALA A 280 -1.36 0.14 -3.80
N VAL A 281 -1.39 0.77 -4.98
CA VAL A 281 -2.60 1.38 -5.52
C VAL A 281 -3.07 0.63 -6.77
N ALA A 282 -4.21 -0.01 -6.65
CA ALA A 282 -4.81 -0.75 -7.75
C ALA A 282 -6.30 -0.98 -7.50
N GLY A 283 -7.08 -0.98 -8.57
CA GLY A 283 -8.50 -1.25 -8.52
C GLY A 283 -9.06 -1.67 -9.88
N GLY A 284 -10.33 -2.02 -9.88
CA GLY A 284 -11.09 -2.41 -11.05
C GLY A 284 -11.02 -3.91 -11.36
N ARG A 285 -12.10 -4.39 -11.98
CA ARG A 285 -12.35 -5.83 -12.24
C ARG A 285 -11.20 -6.56 -12.95
N LYS A 286 -10.53 -5.88 -13.89
CA LYS A 286 -9.42 -6.48 -14.67
C LYS A 286 -8.19 -6.80 -13.82
N LYS A 287 -8.02 -6.13 -12.70
CA LYS A 287 -6.88 -6.30 -11.80
C LYS A 287 -7.18 -7.17 -10.58
N LEU A 288 -8.43 -7.58 -10.39
CA LEU A 288 -8.87 -8.29 -9.17
C LEU A 288 -8.02 -9.53 -8.86
N ALA A 289 -7.77 -10.38 -9.85
CA ALA A 289 -6.95 -11.58 -9.67
C ALA A 289 -5.51 -11.24 -9.26
N ALA A 290 -4.93 -10.20 -9.88
CA ALA A 290 -3.58 -9.75 -9.55
C ALA A 290 -3.51 -9.13 -8.15
N ILE A 291 -4.50 -8.32 -7.75
CA ILE A 291 -4.59 -7.73 -6.42
C ILE A 291 -4.72 -8.83 -5.36
N HIS A 292 -5.62 -9.78 -5.58
CA HIS A 292 -5.82 -10.91 -4.65
C HIS A 292 -4.54 -11.74 -4.50
N ALA A 293 -3.88 -12.08 -5.60
CA ALA A 293 -2.62 -12.82 -5.57
C ALA A 293 -1.51 -12.05 -4.84
N ALA A 294 -1.40 -10.73 -5.08
CA ALA A 294 -0.42 -9.90 -4.41
C ALA A 294 -0.66 -9.81 -2.89
N LEU A 295 -1.93 -9.78 -2.45
CA LEU A 295 -2.31 -9.88 -1.04
C LEU A 295 -1.90 -11.22 -0.42
N LEU A 296 -2.20 -12.34 -1.09
CA LEU A 296 -1.82 -13.68 -0.62
C LEU A 296 -0.30 -13.86 -0.51
N GLY A 297 0.45 -13.22 -1.39
CA GLY A 297 1.93 -13.25 -1.39
C GLY A 297 2.58 -12.24 -0.45
N ASN A 298 1.82 -11.47 0.33
CA ASN A 298 2.33 -10.41 1.20
C ASN A 298 3.27 -9.43 0.45
N TRP A 299 2.82 -8.93 -0.71
CA TRP A 299 3.58 -7.99 -1.52
C TRP A 299 3.42 -6.53 -1.07
N MET A 300 2.46 -6.25 -0.21
CA MET A 300 2.14 -4.92 0.28
C MET A 300 1.70 -4.94 1.74
N ASP A 301 1.84 -3.81 2.40
CA ASP A 301 1.35 -3.52 3.75
C ASP A 301 0.08 -2.68 3.74
N VAL A 302 -0.09 -1.84 2.71
CA VAL A 302 -1.23 -0.94 2.55
C VAL A 302 -1.84 -1.14 1.17
N LEU A 303 -3.15 -1.29 1.11
CA LEU A 303 -3.90 -1.37 -0.14
C LEU A 303 -4.81 -0.17 -0.29
N ILE A 304 -4.66 0.56 -1.40
CA ILE A 304 -5.58 1.64 -1.80
C ILE A 304 -6.36 1.12 -3.02
N THR A 305 -7.68 0.94 -2.86
CA THR A 305 -8.50 0.27 -3.87
C THR A 305 -9.91 0.83 -3.95
N ASP A 306 -10.65 0.44 -4.98
CA ASP A 306 -12.07 0.79 -5.12
C ASP A 306 -12.98 -0.15 -4.32
N ARG A 307 -14.15 0.35 -3.96
CA ARG A 307 -15.15 -0.36 -3.16
C ARG A 307 -15.52 -1.72 -3.73
N ARG A 308 -15.77 -1.84 -5.05
CA ARG A 308 -16.20 -3.11 -5.68
C ARG A 308 -15.10 -4.17 -5.62
N THR A 309 -13.86 -3.75 -5.84
CA THR A 309 -12.69 -4.62 -5.66
C THR A 309 -12.58 -5.05 -4.20
N ALA A 310 -12.71 -4.13 -3.24
CA ALA A 310 -12.66 -4.40 -1.82
C ALA A 310 -13.75 -5.38 -1.36
N GLU A 311 -15.02 -5.17 -1.75
CA GLU A 311 -16.16 -6.07 -1.46
C GLU A 311 -15.89 -7.50 -1.96
N THR A 312 -15.34 -7.63 -3.18
CA THR A 312 -15.00 -8.94 -3.74
C THR A 312 -13.86 -9.60 -2.98
N LEU A 313 -12.82 -8.84 -2.61
CA LEU A 313 -11.70 -9.34 -1.82
C LEU A 313 -12.12 -9.74 -0.40
N ALA A 314 -13.02 -9.00 0.23
CA ALA A 314 -13.53 -9.32 1.55
C ALA A 314 -14.29 -10.66 1.58
N THR A 315 -15.01 -10.99 0.49
CA THR A 315 -15.78 -12.24 0.36
C THR A 315 -14.99 -13.40 -0.25
N ALA A 316 -13.86 -13.15 -0.92
CA ALA A 316 -13.02 -14.19 -1.54
C ALA A 316 -12.55 -15.21 -0.49
N GLY A 317 -12.54 -16.49 -0.81
CA GLY A 317 -11.98 -17.53 0.07
C GLY A 317 -10.48 -17.29 0.28
N THR A 318 -10.02 -17.32 1.53
CA THR A 318 -8.58 -17.50 1.81
C THR A 318 -8.21 -18.93 1.48
N PRO A 319 -7.11 -19.21 0.76
CA PRO A 319 -6.62 -20.57 0.65
C PRO A 319 -6.42 -21.11 2.06
N ARG A 320 -7.03 -22.26 2.37
CA ARG A 320 -6.71 -22.97 3.62
C ARG A 320 -5.19 -23.16 3.62
N SER A 321 -4.52 -22.66 4.66
CA SER A 321 -3.17 -23.11 4.97
C SER A 321 -3.27 -24.60 5.19
N GLU A 322 -2.81 -25.41 4.24
CA GLU A 322 -2.47 -26.78 4.54
C GLU A 322 -1.33 -26.70 5.57
N ALA A 323 -1.73 -26.84 6.83
CA ALA A 323 -0.78 -27.04 7.91
C ALA A 323 -0.11 -28.38 7.64
N THR A 324 1.16 -28.34 7.31
CA THR A 324 2.07 -29.48 7.36
C THR A 324 2.90 -29.38 8.62
#